data_7a9fa95e712c9c76c6f013b8bd3d2bfd
#
_entry.id   7a9fa95e712c9c76c6f013b8bd3d2bfd
#
_cell.length_a   1.000
_cell.length_b   1.000
_cell.length_c   1.000
_cell.angle_alpha   90.00
_cell.angle_beta   90.00
_cell.angle_gamma   90.00
#
_symmetry.space_group_name_H-M   'P 1'
#
loop_
_entity.id
_entity.type
_entity.pdbx_description
1 polymer ?
#
loop_
_entity_poly.entity_id
_entity_poly.type
_entity_poly.pdbx_seq_one_letter_code
_entity_poly.pdbx_strand_id
1 'polypeptide(L)'
;MDNDRITGLRAVHPGEILNEELKERGIKQKDLAAKIGILPSHLNELIKGKRSFTVALAMALEKELGIPYDSWMQMQYGYEHDCLVIAQREVE
;
A
#
# COMPACT_ATOMS: atom_id res chain seq x y z
N MET A 1 -2.97 -3.73 26.61
CA MET A 1 -2.99 -3.69 26.09
C MET A 1 -3.41 -3.97 25.16
N ASP A 2 -3.84 -4.14 24.98
CA ASP A 2 -4.13 -4.39 24.10
C ASP A 2 -4.04 -3.92 23.13
N ASN A 3 -4.46 -3.60 23.16
CA ASN A 3 -3.91 -3.14 22.20
C ASN A 3 -4.81 -2.88 21.07
N ASP A 4 -4.98 -1.65 20.84
CA ASP A 4 -5.91 -1.17 19.87
C ASP A 4 -5.61 -1.65 18.49
N ARG A 5 -4.33 -1.87 18.25
CA ARG A 5 -3.91 -2.41 17.00
C ARG A 5 -4.52 -3.78 16.76
N ILE A 6 -4.98 -4.42 17.80
CA ILE A 6 -5.57 -5.74 17.67
C ILE A 6 -7.05 -5.70 17.77
N THR A 7 -7.62 -4.80 18.51
CA THR A 7 -9.04 -4.81 18.69
C THR A 7 -9.80 -3.92 17.76
N GLY A 8 -9.39 -2.88 17.39
CA GLY A 8 -10.16 -2.05 16.51
C GLY A 8 -9.69 -2.17 15.12
N LEU A 9 -9.48 -3.35 14.71
CA LEU A 9 -8.51 -3.57 13.78
C LEU A 9 -8.86 -3.40 12.40
N ARG A 10 -7.99 -2.75 11.73
CA ARG A 10 -7.95 -2.90 10.31
C ARG A 10 -6.50 -3.05 9.87
N ALA A 11 -6.28 -3.84 8.83
CA ALA A 11 -4.98 -3.94 8.21
C ALA A 11 -4.77 -2.73 7.31
N VAL A 12 -3.56 -2.16 7.35
CA VAL A 12 -3.25 -0.97 6.55
C VAL A 12 -2.59 -1.41 5.25
N HIS A 13 -3.26 -1.14 4.13
CA HIS A 13 -2.74 -1.48 2.81
C HIS A 13 -1.67 -0.47 2.40
N PRO A 14 -0.59 -0.89 1.72
CA PRO A 14 0.44 0.06 1.26
C PRO A 14 -0.11 1.15 0.35
N GLY A 15 -1.26 0.93 -0.29
CA GLY A 15 -1.91 1.97 -1.08
C GLY A 15 -2.27 3.21 -0.27
N GLU A 16 -2.61 3.03 1.01
CA GLU A 16 -2.91 4.17 1.88
C GLU A 16 -1.66 5.01 2.12
N ILE A 17 -0.53 4.34 2.33
CA ILE A 17 0.74 5.03 2.53
C ILE A 17 1.15 5.76 1.26
N LEU A 18 0.99 5.11 0.11
CA LEU A 18 1.29 5.75 -1.16
C LEU A 18 0.44 7.01 -1.37
N ASN A 19 -0.84 6.93 -1.04
CA ASN A 19 -1.74 8.06 -1.17
C ASN A 19 -1.26 9.24 -0.33
N GLU A 20 -0.86 8.95 0.92
CA GLU A 20 -0.35 10.00 1.81
C GLU A 20 0.93 10.62 1.28
N GLU A 21 1.84 9.80 0.75
CA GLU A 21 3.07 10.31 0.17
C GLU A 21 2.80 11.25 -1.01
N LEU A 22 1.86 10.87 -1.86
CA LEU A 22 1.52 11.70 -3.00
C LEU A 22 0.95 13.05 -2.55
N LYS A 23 0.09 13.02 -1.54
CA LYS A 23 -0.49 14.25 -1.02
C LYS A 23 0.57 15.15 -0.41
N GLU A 24 1.46 14.58 0.39
CA GLU A 24 2.50 15.35 1.04
C GLU A 24 3.47 15.97 0.05
N ARG A 25 3.73 15.26 -1.04
CA ARG A 25 4.67 15.74 -2.07
C ARG A 25 4.00 16.59 -3.13
N GLY A 26 2.68 16.69 -3.10
CA GLY A 26 1.93 17.44 -4.11
C GLY A 26 1.97 16.78 -5.49
N ILE A 27 2.07 15.47 -5.54
CA ILE A 27 2.13 14.72 -6.79
C ILE A 27 0.75 14.20 -7.14
N LYS A 28 0.31 14.46 -8.37
CA LYS A 28 -0.98 13.95 -8.83
C LYS A 28 -0.87 12.50 -9.26
N GLN A 29 -1.94 11.74 -9.02
CA GLN A 29 -1.94 10.33 -9.37
C GLN A 29 -1.63 10.11 -10.86
N LYS A 30 -2.24 10.92 -11.72
CA LYS A 30 -2.04 10.72 -13.15
C LYS A 30 -0.59 10.93 -13.56
N ASP A 31 0.09 11.86 -12.88
CA ASP A 31 1.49 12.15 -13.19
C ASP A 31 2.39 11.00 -12.76
N LEU A 32 2.13 10.45 -11.57
CA LEU A 32 2.90 9.29 -11.13
C LEU A 32 2.65 8.08 -12.02
N ALA A 33 1.39 7.84 -12.37
CA ALA A 33 1.04 6.71 -13.24
C ALA A 33 1.81 6.79 -14.56
N ALA A 34 1.89 7.98 -15.15
CA ALA A 34 2.64 8.17 -16.38
C ALA A 34 4.12 7.86 -16.20
N LYS A 35 4.68 8.30 -15.06
CA LYS A 35 6.11 8.11 -14.82
C LYS A 35 6.48 6.64 -14.58
N ILE A 36 5.62 5.88 -13.94
CA ILE A 36 5.92 4.49 -13.68
C ILE A 36 5.31 3.55 -14.72
N GLY A 37 4.64 4.11 -15.73
CA GLY A 37 4.22 3.33 -16.88
C GLY A 37 2.99 2.47 -16.67
N ILE A 38 2.06 2.90 -15.82
CA ILE A 38 0.81 2.18 -15.64
C ILE A 38 -0.36 3.11 -15.91
N LEU A 39 -1.54 2.52 -16.10
CA LEU A 39 -2.75 3.30 -16.33
C LEU A 39 -3.15 4.02 -15.04
N PRO A 40 -3.71 5.23 -15.14
CA PRO A 40 -4.22 5.92 -13.97
C PRO A 40 -5.25 5.11 -13.18
N SER A 41 -6.08 4.33 -13.85
CA SER A 41 -7.06 3.49 -13.18
C SER A 41 -6.39 2.38 -12.38
N HIS A 42 -5.28 1.84 -12.90
CA HIS A 42 -4.51 0.84 -12.18
C HIS A 42 -3.92 1.43 -10.89
N LEU A 43 -3.33 2.62 -11.00
CA LEU A 43 -2.77 3.29 -9.82
C LEU A 43 -3.87 3.59 -8.81
N ASN A 44 -5.04 4.03 -9.27
CA ASN A 44 -6.16 4.32 -8.38
C ASN A 44 -6.59 3.07 -7.62
N GLU A 45 -6.60 1.91 -8.28
CA GLU A 45 -6.94 0.64 -7.61
C GLU A 45 -5.90 0.25 -6.58
N LEU A 46 -4.63 0.49 -6.87
CA LEU A 46 -3.58 0.24 -5.90
C LEU A 46 -3.77 1.11 -4.65
N ILE A 47 -4.07 2.38 -4.86
CA ILE A 47 -4.28 3.33 -3.77
C ILE A 47 -5.48 2.95 -2.93
N LYS A 48 -6.52 2.41 -3.57
CA LYS A 48 -7.73 2.00 -2.87
C LYS A 48 -7.64 0.61 -2.26
N GLY A 49 -6.49 -0.04 -2.37
CA GLY A 49 -6.30 -1.35 -1.77
C GLY A 49 -6.92 -2.50 -2.54
N LYS A 50 -7.30 -2.27 -3.79
CA LYS A 50 -7.93 -3.30 -4.61
C LYS A 50 -6.94 -4.16 -5.36
N ARG A 51 -5.67 -3.80 -5.33
CA ARG A 51 -4.60 -4.56 -5.98
C ARG A 51 -3.41 -4.65 -5.05
N SER A 52 -2.68 -5.76 -5.14
CA SER A 52 -1.46 -5.94 -4.36
C SER A 52 -0.30 -5.24 -5.03
N PHE A 53 0.64 -4.75 -4.22
CA PHE A 53 1.90 -4.22 -4.72
C PHE A 53 2.78 -5.39 -5.14
N THR A 54 3.39 -5.27 -6.30
CA THR A 54 4.34 -6.27 -6.80
C THR A 54 5.75 -5.74 -6.68
N VAL A 55 6.72 -6.62 -6.79
CA VAL A 55 8.13 -6.21 -6.73
C VAL A 55 8.43 -5.20 -7.85
N ALA A 56 7.90 -5.45 -9.06
CA ALA A 56 8.13 -4.53 -10.17
C ALA A 56 7.56 -3.14 -9.87
N LEU A 57 6.37 -3.07 -9.31
CA LEU A 57 5.78 -1.79 -8.93
C LEU A 57 6.60 -1.13 -7.83
N ALA A 58 7.01 -1.90 -6.82
CA ALA A 58 7.79 -1.37 -5.70
C ALA A 58 9.11 -0.78 -6.19
N MET A 59 9.76 -1.44 -7.15
CA MET A 59 11.00 -0.93 -7.73
C MET A 59 10.78 0.37 -8.50
N ALA A 60 9.66 0.47 -9.23
CA ALA A 60 9.34 1.69 -9.94
C ALA A 60 9.07 2.84 -8.96
N LEU A 61 8.39 2.55 -7.85
CA LEU A 61 8.13 3.55 -6.83
C LEU A 61 9.42 3.99 -6.13
N GLU A 62 10.34 3.07 -5.90
CA GLU A 62 11.63 3.44 -5.33
C GLU A 62 12.34 4.44 -6.22
N LYS A 63 12.32 4.18 -7.52
CA LYS A 63 12.97 5.08 -8.46
C LYS A 63 12.36 6.48 -8.44
N GLU A 64 11.04 6.56 -8.35
CA GLU A 64 10.35 7.86 -8.42
C GLU A 64 10.26 8.58 -7.09
N LEU A 65 10.11 7.85 -5.99
CA LEU A 65 9.85 8.45 -4.69
C LEU A 65 10.99 8.30 -3.70
N GLY A 66 11.95 7.42 -4.02
CA GLY A 66 13.10 7.22 -3.12
C GLY A 66 12.80 6.33 -1.94
N ILE A 67 11.62 5.73 -1.87
CA ILE A 67 11.28 4.79 -0.80
C ILE A 67 11.68 3.40 -1.27
N PRO A 68 12.55 2.70 -0.51
CA PRO A 68 13.10 1.43 -0.97
C PRO A 68 12.02 0.40 -1.32
N TYR A 69 12.29 -0.41 -2.33
CA TYR A 69 11.29 -1.38 -2.77
C TYR A 69 10.93 -2.38 -1.67
N ASP A 70 11.91 -2.75 -0.83
CA ASP A 70 11.63 -3.70 0.23
C ASP A 70 10.73 -3.10 1.30
N SER A 71 10.76 -1.78 1.51
CA SER A 71 9.82 -1.13 2.41
C SER A 71 8.39 -1.30 1.90
N TRP A 72 8.17 -1.10 0.60
CA TRP A 72 6.83 -1.32 0.02
C TRP A 72 6.39 -2.76 0.16
N MET A 73 7.31 -3.70 -0.08
CA MET A 73 6.96 -5.11 0.01
C MET A 73 6.72 -5.57 1.44
N GLN A 74 7.45 -5.00 2.40
CA GLN A 74 7.18 -5.30 3.81
C GLN A 74 5.78 -4.82 4.19
N MET A 75 5.36 -3.67 3.71
CA MET A 75 4.01 -3.18 3.96
C MET A 75 2.97 -4.09 3.33
N GLN A 76 3.23 -4.58 2.12
CA GLN A 76 2.30 -5.50 1.46
C GLN A 76 2.18 -6.81 2.23
N TYR A 77 3.29 -7.39 2.63
CA TYR A 77 3.26 -8.65 3.37
C TYR A 77 2.65 -8.46 4.75
N GLY A 78 2.95 -7.34 5.41
CA GLY A 78 2.34 -7.04 6.70
C GLY A 78 0.83 -6.89 6.58
N TYR A 79 0.36 -6.27 5.52
CA TYR A 79 -1.07 -6.15 5.27
C TYR A 79 -1.72 -7.53 5.11
N GLU A 80 -1.09 -8.40 4.32
CA GLU A 80 -1.64 -9.74 4.09
C GLU A 80 -1.66 -10.55 5.39
N HIS A 81 -0.58 -10.44 6.17
CA HIS A 81 -0.52 -11.10 7.47
C HIS A 81 -1.65 -10.60 8.37
N ASP A 82 -1.81 -9.29 8.45
CA ASP A 82 -2.81 -8.71 9.35
C ASP A 82 -4.23 -9.06 8.93
N CYS A 83 -4.48 -9.13 7.63
CA CYS A 83 -5.79 -9.56 7.15
C CYS A 83 -6.11 -10.98 7.60
N LEU A 84 -5.12 -11.87 7.54
CA LEU A 84 -5.33 -13.25 7.96
C LEU A 84 -5.55 -13.34 9.45
N VAL A 85 -4.81 -12.57 10.24
CA VAL A 85 -4.97 -12.56 11.70
C VAL A 85 -6.38 -12.07 12.06
N ILE A 86 -6.82 -11.00 11.42
CA ILE A 86 -8.16 -10.44 11.68
C ILE A 86 -9.24 -11.46 11.29
N ALA A 87 -9.09 -12.11 10.14
CA ALA A 87 -10.05 -13.09 9.70
C ALA A 87 -10.12 -14.27 10.67
N GLN A 88 -8.99 -14.72 11.19
CA GLN A 88 -8.97 -15.79 12.16
C GLN A 88 -9.68 -15.39 13.45
N ARG A 89 -9.48 -14.16 13.89
CA ARG A 89 -10.14 -13.68 15.10
C ARG A 89 -11.64 -13.63 14.95
N GLU A 90 -12.10 -13.27 13.76
CA GLU A 90 -13.54 -13.18 13.52
C GLU A 90 -14.21 -14.54 13.50
N VAL A 91 -13.46 -15.59 13.21
CA VAL A 91 -14.01 -16.94 13.19
C VAL A 91 -14.03 -17.56 14.56
N GLU A 92 -13.20 -17.09 15.44
CA GLU A 92 -13.14 -17.57 16.81
C GLU A 92 -14.25 -16.96 17.65
#